data_c5ca076040296e382e40d2aad65803db
#
_entry.id   c5ca076040296e382e40d2aad65803db
#
_cell.length_a   1.000
_cell.length_b   1.000
_cell.length_c   1.000
_cell.angle_alpha   90.00
_cell.angle_beta   90.00
_cell.angle_gamma   90.00
#
_symmetry.space_group_name_H-M   'P 1'
#
loop_
_entity.id
_entity.type
_entity.pdbx_description
1 polymer ?
#
loop_
_entity_poly.entity_id
_entity_poly.type
_entity_poly.pdbx_seq_one_letter_code
_entity_poly.pdbx_strand_id
1 'polypeptide(L)'
;MLSRVTDLAVEVRESFPDDNVEISGVQIEKTDTGILGITMTVVDIKDEHGAEAMGKPVGEYITLEFSDSGWRKSDEEGFEKVFAGIIEKMILKKTHGNRKIKVLTAGLGNRYATPDMLGNKVIEYIDIIPEKICAIAPGVLAQTGMETCDIIKKNSFRRRI
;
A
#
# COMPACT_ATOMS: atom_id res chain seq x y z
N MET A 1 -16.62 -23.15 3.25
CA MET A 1 -15.27 -22.74 3.63
C MET A 1 -15.24 -21.23 3.60
N LEU A 2 -15.15 -20.53 4.73
CA LEU A 2 -15.13 -19.06 4.76
C LEU A 2 -13.78 -18.63 4.15
N SER A 3 -13.81 -18.01 2.97
CA SER A 3 -12.65 -17.34 2.40
C SER A 3 -12.17 -16.30 3.41
N ARG A 4 -10.94 -16.41 3.90
CA ARG A 4 -10.30 -15.33 4.65
C ARG A 4 -10.14 -14.15 3.71
N VAL A 5 -10.93 -13.11 3.90
CA VAL A 5 -10.73 -11.83 3.23
C VAL A 5 -9.53 -11.18 3.91
N THR A 6 -8.43 -11.08 3.21
CA THR A 6 -7.22 -10.39 3.68
C THR A 6 -6.94 -9.16 2.83
N ASP A 7 -6.45 -8.10 3.46
CA ASP A 7 -6.09 -6.85 2.76
C ASP A 7 -4.73 -6.96 2.06
N LEU A 8 -3.89 -7.90 2.46
CA LEU A 8 -2.56 -8.08 1.88
C LEU A 8 -2.59 -9.01 0.65
N ALA A 9 -2.05 -8.55 -0.48
CA ALA A 9 -1.95 -9.35 -1.68
C ALA A 9 -1.00 -10.55 -1.53
N VAL A 10 0.04 -10.43 -0.69
CA VAL A 10 0.96 -11.51 -0.37
C VAL A 10 0.26 -12.67 0.36
N GLU A 11 -0.63 -12.38 1.31
CA GLU A 11 -1.39 -13.40 2.04
C GLU A 11 -2.40 -14.14 1.14
N VAL A 12 -2.98 -13.43 0.15
CA VAL A 12 -3.83 -14.08 -0.86
C VAL A 12 -2.99 -15.10 -1.64
N ARG A 13 -1.78 -14.73 -2.06
CA ARG A 13 -0.88 -15.65 -2.78
C ARG A 13 -0.51 -16.87 -1.94
N GLU A 14 -0.19 -16.69 -0.67
CA GLU A 14 0.17 -17.77 0.25
C GLU A 14 -1.01 -18.74 0.53
N SER A 15 -2.23 -18.33 0.25
CA SER A 15 -3.41 -19.20 0.37
C SER A 15 -3.54 -20.23 -0.77
N PHE A 16 -2.76 -20.11 -1.86
CA PHE A 16 -2.74 -21.09 -2.93
C PHE A 16 -1.90 -22.32 -2.50
N PRO A 17 -2.35 -23.54 -2.85
CA PRO A 17 -1.81 -24.78 -2.28
C PRO A 17 -0.38 -25.13 -2.70
N ASP A 18 0.17 -24.49 -3.73
CA ASP A 18 1.52 -24.76 -4.24
C ASP A 18 2.33 -23.47 -4.40
N ASP A 19 3.54 -23.43 -3.83
CA ASP A 19 4.46 -22.29 -3.94
C ASP A 19 4.93 -22.00 -5.38
N ASN A 20 4.77 -22.98 -6.29
CA ASN A 20 5.19 -22.90 -7.70
C ASN A 20 4.02 -22.65 -8.69
N VAL A 21 2.81 -22.38 -8.22
CA VAL A 21 1.71 -22.07 -9.12
C VAL A 21 1.90 -20.67 -9.72
N GLU A 22 2.23 -20.62 -11.00
CA GLU A 22 2.16 -19.39 -11.77
C GLU A 22 0.70 -18.99 -11.96
N ILE A 23 0.31 -17.86 -11.38
CA ILE A 23 -1.01 -17.28 -11.59
C ILE A 23 -0.92 -16.40 -12.83
N SER A 24 -1.64 -16.77 -13.89
CA SER A 24 -1.67 -15.98 -15.11
C SER A 24 -2.11 -14.54 -14.80
N GLY A 25 -1.39 -13.56 -15.34
CA GLY A 25 -1.64 -12.14 -15.07
C GLY A 25 -1.09 -11.62 -13.74
N VAL A 26 -0.36 -12.43 -12.96
CA VAL A 26 0.26 -12.01 -11.70
C VAL A 26 1.75 -12.26 -11.74
N GLN A 27 2.54 -11.26 -11.38
CA GLN A 27 3.98 -11.39 -11.18
C GLN A 27 4.31 -11.10 -9.72
N ILE A 28 5.12 -11.95 -9.10
CA ILE A 28 5.55 -11.80 -7.72
C ILE A 28 7.07 -11.74 -7.67
N GLU A 29 7.59 -10.76 -6.95
CA GLU A 29 9.01 -10.58 -6.74
C GLU A 29 9.26 -10.36 -5.25
N LYS A 30 10.10 -11.19 -4.64
CA LYS A 30 10.55 -11.04 -3.26
C LYS A 30 12.02 -10.61 -3.28
N THR A 31 12.30 -9.47 -2.67
CA THR A 31 13.61 -8.85 -2.68
C THR A 31 14.05 -8.51 -1.26
N ASP A 32 15.30 -8.78 -0.95
CA ASP A 32 15.95 -8.24 0.25
C ASP A 32 16.19 -6.74 0.05
N THR A 33 15.76 -5.93 1.00
CA THR A 33 15.94 -4.47 0.92
C THR A 33 17.37 -4.02 1.17
N GLY A 34 18.26 -4.93 1.59
CA GLY A 34 19.61 -4.64 2.07
C GLY A 34 19.63 -4.10 3.50
N ILE A 35 18.47 -4.00 4.16
CA ILE A 35 18.35 -3.63 5.57
C ILE A 35 18.02 -4.89 6.35
N LEU A 36 18.84 -5.19 7.37
CA LEU A 36 18.69 -6.40 8.17
C LEU A 36 17.26 -6.49 8.75
N GLY A 37 16.59 -7.60 8.47
CA GLY A 37 15.26 -7.88 8.98
C GLY A 37 14.10 -7.22 8.22
N ILE A 38 14.35 -6.62 7.03
CA ILE A 38 13.29 -6.09 6.19
C ILE A 38 13.29 -6.77 4.83
N THR A 39 12.20 -7.46 4.53
CA THR A 39 11.96 -8.06 3.22
C THR A 39 10.86 -7.28 2.49
N MET A 40 11.05 -7.07 1.20
CA MET A 40 10.05 -6.44 0.33
C MET A 40 9.46 -7.49 -0.62
N THR A 41 8.15 -7.61 -0.63
CA THR A 41 7.41 -8.41 -1.60
C THR A 41 6.58 -7.50 -2.49
N VAL A 42 6.76 -7.62 -3.79
CA VAL A 42 5.98 -6.91 -4.81
C VAL A 42 5.07 -7.91 -5.51
N VAL A 43 3.76 -7.65 -5.50
CA VAL A 43 2.77 -8.39 -6.26
C VAL A 43 2.20 -7.45 -7.33
N ASP A 44 2.48 -7.73 -8.59
CA ASP A 44 2.00 -6.95 -9.74
C ASP A 44 0.88 -7.72 -10.45
N ILE A 45 -0.36 -7.28 -10.26
CA ILE A 45 -1.56 -7.80 -10.93
C ILE A 45 -1.73 -7.03 -12.23
N LYS A 46 -1.48 -7.68 -13.36
CA LYS A 46 -1.31 -7.03 -14.67
C LYS A 46 -2.60 -6.89 -15.47
N ASP A 47 -3.56 -7.78 -15.25
CA ASP A 47 -4.77 -7.86 -16.04
C ASP A 47 -5.98 -8.33 -15.21
N GLU A 48 -7.15 -8.34 -15.84
CA GLU A 48 -8.41 -8.74 -15.23
C GLU A 48 -8.41 -10.21 -14.79
N HIS A 49 -7.68 -11.08 -15.48
CA HIS A 49 -7.59 -12.50 -15.12
C HIS A 49 -6.84 -12.67 -13.81
N GLY A 50 -5.70 -11.97 -13.66
CA GLY A 50 -4.97 -11.90 -12.40
C GLY A 50 -5.80 -11.26 -11.29
N ALA A 51 -6.58 -10.23 -11.61
CA ALA A 51 -7.45 -9.54 -10.66
C ALA A 51 -8.54 -10.48 -10.11
N GLU A 52 -9.17 -11.27 -10.98
CA GLU A 52 -10.17 -12.26 -10.58
C GLU A 52 -9.56 -13.37 -9.72
N ALA A 53 -8.41 -13.91 -10.13
CA ALA A 53 -7.71 -14.96 -9.38
C ALA A 53 -7.27 -14.49 -7.98
N MET A 54 -6.78 -13.27 -7.86
CA MET A 54 -6.32 -12.68 -6.60
C MET A 54 -7.44 -12.03 -5.77
N GLY A 55 -8.64 -11.83 -6.33
CA GLY A 55 -9.72 -11.09 -5.68
C GLY A 55 -9.35 -9.64 -5.38
N LYS A 56 -8.43 -9.05 -6.16
CA LYS A 56 -7.91 -7.70 -5.96
C LYS A 56 -7.81 -6.96 -7.30
N PRO A 57 -8.03 -5.63 -7.32
CA PRO A 57 -7.92 -4.85 -8.54
C PRO A 57 -6.55 -4.95 -9.22
N VAL A 58 -6.51 -4.71 -10.53
CA VAL A 58 -5.27 -4.54 -11.29
C VAL A 58 -4.43 -3.43 -10.66
N GLY A 59 -3.16 -3.73 -10.38
CA GLY A 59 -2.26 -2.79 -9.73
C GLY A 59 -1.04 -3.45 -9.10
N GLU A 60 -0.19 -2.61 -8.56
CA GLU A 60 1.02 -3.02 -7.86
C GLU A 60 0.80 -2.91 -6.36
N TYR A 61 1.11 -3.98 -5.65
CA TYR A 61 0.98 -4.12 -4.21
C TYR A 61 2.37 -4.38 -3.63
N ILE A 62 2.81 -3.54 -2.72
CA ILE A 62 4.14 -3.66 -2.09
C ILE A 62 3.95 -3.91 -0.60
N THR A 63 4.48 -5.01 -0.13
CA THR A 63 4.49 -5.38 1.29
C THR A 63 5.92 -5.30 1.82
N LEU A 64 6.10 -4.62 2.93
CA LEU A 64 7.35 -4.59 3.69
C LEU A 64 7.14 -5.37 4.98
N GLU A 65 7.87 -6.47 5.13
CA GLU A 65 7.82 -7.34 6.30
C GLU A 65 9.02 -7.06 7.19
N PHE A 66 8.76 -6.86 8.47
CA PHE A 66 9.78 -6.62 9.48
C PHE A 66 9.92 -7.86 10.34
N SER A 67 11.14 -8.41 10.46
CA SER A 67 11.41 -9.48 11.39
C SER A 67 11.71 -8.94 12.78
N ASP A 68 11.21 -9.59 13.82
CA ASP A 68 11.41 -9.20 15.24
C ASP A 68 12.89 -9.18 15.65
N SER A 69 13.77 -9.83 14.90
CA SER A 69 15.14 -10.12 15.32
C SER A 69 16.17 -9.05 14.98
N GLY A 70 15.80 -7.91 14.39
CA GLY A 70 16.85 -7.09 13.81
C GLY A 70 16.70 -5.58 13.76
N TRP A 71 15.53 -5.02 14.02
CA TRP A 71 15.37 -3.56 13.92
C TRP A 71 16.21 -2.81 14.95
N ARG A 72 17.12 -1.97 14.49
CA ARG A 72 17.94 -1.10 15.32
C ARG A 72 17.65 0.35 14.95
N LYS A 73 17.84 1.25 15.89
CA LYS A 73 17.71 2.70 15.63
C LYS A 73 18.67 3.18 14.52
N SER A 74 19.81 2.49 14.33
CA SER A 74 20.74 2.76 13.24
C SER A 74 20.16 2.43 11.85
N ASP A 75 19.11 1.63 11.76
CA ASP A 75 18.53 1.19 10.51
C ASP A 75 17.39 2.12 10.03
N GLU A 76 16.96 3.07 10.89
CA GLU A 76 15.90 4.03 10.60
C GLU A 76 16.22 4.86 9.33
N GLU A 77 17.41 5.42 9.24
CA GLU A 77 17.84 6.24 8.09
C GLU A 77 17.89 5.42 6.79
N GLY A 78 18.32 4.17 6.88
CA GLY A 78 18.32 3.25 5.76
C GLY A 78 16.90 2.94 5.28
N PHE A 79 16.00 2.66 6.21
CA PHE A 79 14.59 2.41 5.93
C PHE A 79 13.91 3.61 5.28
N GLU A 80 14.13 4.82 5.82
CA GLU A 80 13.56 6.05 5.24
C GLU A 80 13.92 6.20 3.77
N LYS A 81 15.19 5.97 3.41
CA LYS A 81 15.68 6.04 2.02
C LYS A 81 15.01 4.99 1.12
N VAL A 82 14.91 3.75 1.60
CA VAL A 82 14.28 2.66 0.85
C VAL A 82 12.80 2.95 0.66
N PHE A 83 12.10 3.34 1.73
CA PHE A 83 10.67 3.64 1.68
C PHE A 83 10.38 4.83 0.76
N ALA A 84 11.14 5.91 0.87
CA ALA A 84 11.00 7.07 -0.03
C ALA A 84 11.22 6.68 -1.49
N GLY A 85 12.23 5.86 -1.77
CA GLY A 85 12.50 5.35 -3.13
C GLY A 85 11.38 4.48 -3.69
N ILE A 86 10.72 3.67 -2.85
CA ILE A 86 9.54 2.87 -3.24
C ILE A 86 8.39 3.81 -3.63
N ILE A 87 8.05 4.78 -2.78
CA ILE A 87 6.97 5.73 -3.05
C ILE A 87 7.25 6.55 -4.32
N GLU A 88 8.49 7.03 -4.50
CA GLU A 88 8.88 7.76 -5.71
C GLU A 88 8.70 6.91 -6.97
N LYS A 89 9.17 5.67 -6.97
CA LYS A 89 8.99 4.73 -8.10
C LYS A 89 7.52 4.48 -8.42
N MET A 90 6.67 4.26 -7.40
CA MET A 90 5.23 4.07 -7.59
C MET A 90 4.59 5.30 -8.25
N ILE A 91 4.93 6.50 -7.79
CA ILE A 91 4.42 7.74 -8.36
C ILE A 91 4.88 7.91 -9.80
N LEU A 92 6.18 7.75 -10.07
CA LEU A 92 6.75 7.91 -11.42
C LEU A 92 6.17 6.90 -12.41
N LYS A 93 5.99 5.64 -12.00
CA LYS A 93 5.37 4.59 -12.82
C LYS A 93 3.94 4.97 -13.22
N LYS A 94 3.11 5.43 -12.28
CA LYS A 94 1.71 5.83 -12.54
C LYS A 94 1.57 7.11 -13.34
N THR A 95 2.54 7.99 -13.28
CA THR A 95 2.49 9.32 -13.91
C THR A 95 3.26 9.39 -15.21
N HIS A 96 3.86 8.28 -15.64
CA HIS A 96 4.76 8.23 -16.81
C HIS A 96 5.83 9.35 -16.77
N GLY A 97 6.37 9.61 -15.57
CA GLY A 97 7.37 10.66 -15.33
C GLY A 97 6.84 12.09 -15.30
N ASN A 98 5.52 12.30 -15.42
CA ASN A 98 4.95 13.63 -15.30
C ASN A 98 5.00 14.12 -13.84
N ARG A 99 5.75 15.19 -13.60
CA ARG A 99 5.90 15.81 -12.26
C ARG A 99 4.82 16.85 -11.92
N LYS A 100 3.96 17.20 -12.87
CA LYS A 100 2.82 18.13 -12.65
C LYS A 100 1.56 17.36 -12.24
N ILE A 101 1.68 16.57 -11.18
CA ILE A 101 0.58 15.76 -10.67
C ILE A 101 0.17 16.22 -9.28
N LYS A 102 -1.08 15.94 -8.96
CA LYS A 102 -1.60 16.06 -7.59
C LYS A 102 -1.64 14.68 -6.96
N VAL A 103 -1.03 14.56 -5.79
CA VAL A 103 -1.01 13.31 -5.01
C VAL A 103 -1.99 13.43 -3.85
N LEU A 104 -2.86 12.46 -3.73
CA LEU A 104 -3.69 12.26 -2.53
C LEU A 104 -3.16 11.05 -1.77
N THR A 105 -2.61 11.28 -0.60
CA THR A 105 -2.22 10.21 0.32
C THR A 105 -3.38 9.89 1.24
N ALA A 106 -3.78 8.62 1.29
CA ALA A 106 -4.83 8.15 2.18
C ALA A 106 -4.24 7.18 3.21
N GLY A 107 -4.24 7.58 4.48
CA GLY A 107 -3.85 6.74 5.60
C GLY A 107 -5.03 5.89 6.05
N LEU A 108 -4.99 4.61 5.73
CA LEU A 108 -6.05 3.67 6.08
C LEU A 108 -5.89 3.15 7.51
N GLY A 109 -6.99 2.71 8.08
CA GLY A 109 -7.03 2.07 9.38
C GLY A 109 -7.91 2.79 10.40
N ASN A 110 -7.95 2.21 11.60
CA ASN A 110 -8.75 2.71 12.71
C ASN A 110 -7.85 3.40 13.74
N ARG A 111 -7.98 4.73 13.88
CA ARG A 111 -7.16 5.52 14.81
C ARG A 111 -7.35 5.16 16.29
N TYR A 112 -8.39 4.43 16.63
CA TYR A 112 -8.69 3.99 18.00
C TYR A 112 -8.29 2.54 18.28
N ALA A 113 -7.73 1.85 17.28
CA ALA A 113 -7.22 0.49 17.41
C ALA A 113 -5.71 0.48 17.17
N THR A 114 -4.91 0.32 18.23
CA THR A 114 -3.44 0.41 18.17
C THR A 114 -2.80 -0.40 17.02
N PRO A 115 -3.17 -1.66 16.77
CA PRO A 115 -2.56 -2.42 15.69
C PRO A 115 -2.96 -1.93 14.29
N ASP A 116 -4.00 -1.10 14.17
CA ASP A 116 -4.56 -0.62 12.90
C ASP A 116 -4.43 0.90 12.70
N MET A 117 -3.65 1.58 13.54
CA MET A 117 -3.56 3.03 13.51
C MET A 117 -2.42 3.60 12.66
N LEU A 118 -1.55 2.75 12.08
CA LEU A 118 -0.33 3.19 11.39
C LEU A 118 -0.62 4.21 10.29
N GLY A 119 -1.58 3.91 9.40
CA GLY A 119 -1.93 4.81 8.31
C GLY A 119 -2.39 6.19 8.81
N ASN A 120 -3.20 6.22 9.87
CA ASN A 120 -3.64 7.48 10.49
C ASN A 120 -2.45 8.27 11.06
N LYS A 121 -1.49 7.58 11.70
CA LYS A 121 -0.29 8.21 12.24
C LYS A 121 0.60 8.79 11.15
N VAL A 122 0.82 8.06 10.06
CA VAL A 122 1.58 8.57 8.92
C VAL A 122 1.00 9.88 8.39
N ILE A 123 -0.34 9.97 8.26
CA ILE A 123 -0.99 11.20 7.79
C ILE A 123 -0.76 12.40 8.72
N GLU A 124 -0.61 12.19 10.02
CA GLU A 124 -0.32 13.28 10.98
C GLU A 124 1.06 13.93 10.74
N TYR A 125 1.99 13.22 10.11
CA TYR A 125 3.37 13.66 9.85
C TYR A 125 3.65 14.04 8.39
N ILE A 126 2.67 13.92 7.48
CA ILE A 126 2.86 14.30 6.07
C ILE A 126 2.80 15.81 5.91
N ASP A 127 3.83 16.37 5.29
CA ASP A 127 3.83 17.76 4.87
C ASP A 127 2.86 17.99 3.70
N ILE A 128 1.85 18.82 3.93
CA ILE A 128 0.88 19.21 2.91
C ILE A 128 1.50 20.30 2.05
N ILE A 129 1.58 20.02 0.74
CA ILE A 129 2.01 21.02 -0.24
C ILE A 129 0.77 21.45 -1.04
N PRO A 130 0.30 22.70 -0.90
CA PRO A 130 -0.87 23.20 -1.61
C PRO A 130 -0.80 22.88 -3.11
N GLU A 131 -1.90 22.40 -3.68
CA GLU A 131 -2.06 21.98 -5.08
C GLU A 131 -1.23 20.79 -5.55
N LYS A 132 -0.30 20.28 -4.72
CA LYS A 132 0.56 19.13 -5.06
C LYS A 132 0.28 17.91 -4.20
N ILE A 133 0.36 18.06 -2.88
CA ILE A 133 0.21 16.96 -1.93
C ILE A 133 -0.93 17.24 -0.98
N CYS A 134 -1.86 16.31 -0.93
CA CYS A 134 -2.98 16.31 0.00
C CYS A 134 -2.97 15.00 0.77
N ALA A 135 -3.48 15.04 2.00
CA ALA A 135 -3.58 13.86 2.84
C ALA A 135 -4.99 13.73 3.43
N ILE A 136 -5.43 12.51 3.65
CA ILE A 136 -6.70 12.18 4.28
C ILE A 136 -6.55 10.91 5.13
N ALA A 137 -7.13 10.93 6.32
CA ALA A 137 -7.37 9.75 7.13
C ALA A 137 -8.89 9.48 7.13
N PRO A 138 -9.39 8.63 6.20
CA PRO A 138 -10.84 8.49 5.98
C PRO A 138 -11.56 7.80 7.14
N GLY A 139 -10.85 7.09 8.00
CA GLY A 139 -11.43 6.25 9.06
C GLY A 139 -12.00 4.94 8.51
N VAL A 140 -12.74 4.23 9.35
CA VAL A 140 -13.37 2.95 9.01
C VAL A 140 -14.90 3.08 9.02
N LEU A 141 -15.60 2.20 8.28
CA LEU A 141 -17.06 2.19 8.14
C LEU A 141 -17.78 2.29 9.49
N ALA A 142 -17.31 1.55 10.49
CA ALA A 142 -17.91 1.54 11.83
C ALA A 142 -17.89 2.91 12.54
N GLN A 143 -17.00 3.82 12.14
CA GLN A 143 -16.88 5.17 12.71
C GLN A 143 -17.61 6.22 11.88
N THR A 144 -17.55 6.08 10.55
CA THR A 144 -18.00 7.10 9.60
C THR A 144 -19.40 6.83 9.06
N GLY A 145 -19.87 5.58 9.12
CA GLY A 145 -21.07 5.13 8.45
C GLY A 145 -20.96 5.13 6.91
N MET A 146 -19.76 5.31 6.36
CA MET A 146 -19.49 5.38 4.92
C MET A 146 -18.34 4.46 4.56
N GLU A 147 -18.44 3.84 3.38
CA GLU A 147 -17.32 3.07 2.83
C GLU A 147 -16.09 3.96 2.62
N THR A 148 -14.94 3.45 3.07
CA THR A 148 -13.65 4.16 2.98
C THR A 148 -13.34 4.58 1.55
N CYS A 149 -13.59 3.69 0.57
CA CYS A 149 -13.35 3.99 -0.84
C CYS A 149 -14.22 5.12 -1.37
N ASP A 150 -15.46 5.28 -0.90
CA ASP A 150 -16.35 6.37 -1.31
C ASP A 150 -15.90 7.71 -0.76
N ILE A 151 -15.39 7.72 0.48
CA ILE A 151 -14.81 8.93 1.08
C ILE A 151 -13.59 9.38 0.25
N ILE A 152 -12.69 8.45 -0.09
CA ILE A 152 -11.50 8.74 -0.88
C ILE A 152 -11.87 9.24 -2.27
N LYS A 153 -12.78 8.55 -2.98
CA LYS A 153 -13.24 8.94 -4.31
C LYS A 153 -13.84 10.34 -4.30
N LYS A 154 -14.76 10.65 -3.38
CA LYS A 154 -15.38 11.99 -3.28
C LYS A 154 -14.34 13.09 -3.08
N ASN A 155 -13.29 12.83 -2.31
CA ASN A 155 -12.24 13.82 -2.07
C ASN A 155 -11.26 13.96 -3.24
N SER A 156 -11.01 12.89 -4.01
CA SER A 156 -10.17 12.95 -5.21
C SER A 156 -10.81 13.74 -6.35
N PHE A 157 -12.15 13.70 -6.48
CA PHE A 157 -12.89 14.42 -7.53
C PHE A 157 -13.14 15.90 -7.21
N ARG A 158 -13.24 16.31 -5.94
CA ARG A 158 -13.55 17.68 -5.55
C ARG A 158 -12.46 18.71 -5.84
N ARG A 159 -11.30 18.32 -6.31
CA ARG A 159 -10.15 19.21 -6.59
C ARG A 159 -9.79 19.34 -8.06
N ARG A 160 -10.76 19.11 -8.96
CA ARG A 160 -10.63 19.45 -10.39
C ARG A 160 -11.15 20.87 -10.71
N ILE A 161 -10.94 21.81 -9.80
CA ILE A 161 -11.22 23.24 -10.08
C ILE A 161 -9.90 23.97 -10.17
#